data_05555cfe1c9fde761fecd15691d8c559
#
_entry.id   05555cfe1c9fde761fecd15691d8c559
#
_cell.length_a   1.000
_cell.length_b   1.000
_cell.length_c   1.000
_cell.angle_alpha   90.00
_cell.angle_beta   90.00
_cell.angle_gamma   90.00
#
_symmetry.space_group_name_H-M   'P 1'
#
loop_
_entity.id
_entity.type
_entity.pdbx_description
1 polymer ?
#
loop_
_entity_poly.entity_id
_entity_poly.type
_entity_poly.pdbx_seq_one_letter_code
_entity_poly.pdbx_strand_id
1 'polypeptide(L)'
;LAKQDVVVVSINYRLNIFGFFMHPELSDQTGNFGLEDEMVALQWVKDHISFYGGDPENITYFGESAGGAHVSYLMASPKGRGLFKRGIIQSGAYNLFDWTSKNKSEELGTTAQTLLGVQNLQTMKNLPAETILSASASLGHPFGPNIDGELIPNNLTQLLEEGSFNNIDLIIGSNKNEDYMYIDENVTANDIDKLIERYYPEHKDT
;
A
#
# COMPACT_ATOMS: atom_id res chain seq x y z
N LEU A 1 7.91 15.86 -16.48
CA LEU A 1 8.21 16.55 -15.21
C LEU A 1 9.61 17.14 -15.21
N ALA A 2 10.69 16.38 -15.46
CA ALA A 2 12.08 16.87 -15.39
C ALA A 2 12.38 18.14 -16.26
N LYS A 3 11.63 18.32 -17.36
CA LYS A 3 11.75 19.55 -18.20
C LYS A 3 11.16 20.82 -17.55
N GLN A 4 10.60 20.71 -16.34
CA GLN A 4 9.99 21.78 -15.58
C GLN A 4 10.83 22.16 -14.35
N ASP A 5 12.15 22.05 -14.47
CA ASP A 5 13.13 22.40 -13.42
C ASP A 5 12.87 21.70 -12.09
N VAL A 6 12.47 20.43 -12.14
CA VAL A 6 12.34 19.55 -10.98
C VAL A 6 13.20 18.32 -11.12
N VAL A 7 13.80 17.87 -10.03
CA VAL A 7 14.46 16.57 -9.96
C VAL A 7 13.39 15.50 -9.76
N VAL A 8 13.39 14.48 -10.63
CA VAL A 8 12.46 13.35 -10.54
C VAL A 8 13.22 12.12 -10.08
N VAL A 9 12.76 11.53 -8.99
CA VAL A 9 13.29 10.27 -8.46
C VAL A 9 12.21 9.21 -8.58
N SER A 10 12.53 8.10 -9.22
CA SER A 10 11.70 6.90 -9.30
C SER A 10 12.34 5.82 -8.44
N ILE A 11 11.52 5.16 -7.63
CA ILE A 11 11.98 4.13 -6.71
C ILE A 11 11.32 2.79 -7.02
N ASN A 12 11.99 1.70 -6.62
CA ASN A 12 11.40 0.38 -6.54
C ASN A 12 11.29 -0.01 -5.07
N TYR A 13 10.17 -0.59 -4.69
CA TYR A 13 9.92 -1.12 -3.37
C TYR A 13 9.35 -2.53 -3.48
N ARG A 14 9.47 -3.32 -2.42
CA ARG A 14 8.97 -4.69 -2.39
C ARG A 14 7.44 -4.70 -2.40
N LEU A 15 6.89 -5.64 -3.17
CA LEU A 15 5.45 -5.83 -3.36
C LEU A 15 5.01 -7.20 -2.90
N ASN A 16 3.68 -7.38 -2.78
CA ASN A 16 3.05 -8.67 -2.50
C ASN A 16 3.68 -9.34 -1.25
N ILE A 17 3.82 -10.64 -1.24
CA ILE A 17 4.40 -11.42 -0.13
C ILE A 17 5.81 -10.98 0.27
N PHE A 18 6.59 -10.38 -0.63
CA PHE A 18 7.93 -9.88 -0.30
C PHE A 18 7.91 -8.51 0.37
N GLY A 19 6.88 -7.72 0.12
CA GLY A 19 6.72 -6.39 0.68
C GLY A 19 5.78 -6.32 1.87
N PHE A 20 4.85 -7.27 1.97
CA PHE A 20 3.77 -7.22 2.95
C PHE A 20 3.51 -8.61 3.54
N PHE A 21 4.39 -9.04 4.42
CA PHE A 21 4.33 -10.37 5.00
C PHE A 21 4.46 -10.32 6.52
N MET A 22 3.46 -10.86 7.21
CA MET A 22 3.49 -11.10 8.65
C MET A 22 3.45 -12.58 8.96
N HIS A 23 4.10 -12.96 10.04
CA HIS A 23 4.12 -14.30 10.56
C HIS A 23 4.36 -14.24 12.07
N PRO A 24 3.82 -15.16 12.89
CA PRO A 24 4.07 -15.17 14.34
C PRO A 24 5.55 -15.18 14.73
N GLU A 25 6.43 -15.79 13.91
CA GLU A 25 7.88 -15.75 14.10
C GLU A 25 8.53 -14.38 13.77
N LEU A 26 7.74 -13.37 13.31
CA LEU A 26 8.15 -11.99 13.03
C LEU A 26 7.40 -11.00 13.93
N SER A 27 7.07 -11.38 15.15
CA SER A 27 6.23 -10.60 16.06
C SER A 27 6.79 -9.21 16.39
N ASP A 28 8.09 -9.00 16.23
CA ASP A 28 8.83 -7.75 16.42
C ASP A 28 8.92 -6.88 15.15
N GLN A 29 8.34 -7.32 14.04
CA GLN A 29 8.35 -6.62 12.76
C GLN A 29 6.98 -6.02 12.45
N THR A 30 6.95 -5.02 11.55
CA THR A 30 5.70 -4.39 11.10
C THR A 30 4.96 -5.24 10.07
N GLY A 31 5.69 -6.01 9.27
CA GLY A 31 5.18 -6.71 8.09
C GLY A 31 4.88 -5.79 6.91
N ASN A 32 5.14 -4.49 7.04
CA ASN A 32 4.94 -3.46 6.01
C ASN A 32 6.26 -3.09 5.31
N PHE A 33 7.05 -4.10 4.95
CA PHE A 33 8.39 -3.91 4.39
C PHE A 33 8.43 -3.07 3.11
N GLY A 34 7.36 -3.11 2.30
CA GLY A 34 7.23 -2.26 1.12
C GLY A 34 7.17 -0.77 1.47
N LEU A 35 6.41 -0.41 2.51
CA LEU A 35 6.35 0.97 3.00
C LEU A 35 7.67 1.38 3.69
N GLU A 36 8.33 0.44 4.37
CA GLU A 36 9.66 0.69 4.94
C GLU A 36 10.70 0.97 3.85
N ASP A 37 10.66 0.24 2.73
CA ASP A 37 11.51 0.49 1.55
C ASP A 37 11.30 1.92 1.01
N GLU A 38 10.04 2.38 0.93
CA GLU A 38 9.70 3.74 0.50
C GLU A 38 10.21 4.80 1.47
N MET A 39 10.10 4.54 2.78
CA MET A 39 10.65 5.44 3.80
C MET A 39 12.16 5.55 3.71
N VAL A 40 12.86 4.43 3.51
CA VAL A 40 14.32 4.43 3.29
C VAL A 40 14.67 5.22 2.04
N ALA A 41 13.92 5.05 0.96
CA ALA A 41 14.12 5.81 -0.27
C ALA A 41 13.88 7.32 -0.09
N LEU A 42 12.81 7.70 0.61
CA LEU A 42 12.52 9.10 0.94
C LEU A 42 13.61 9.72 1.82
N GLN A 43 14.11 8.97 2.81
CA GLN A 43 15.23 9.41 3.63
C GLN A 43 16.50 9.58 2.80
N TRP A 44 16.79 8.64 1.90
CA TRP A 44 17.92 8.75 0.99
C TRP A 44 17.81 10.00 0.10
N VAL A 45 16.63 10.28 -0.44
CA VAL A 45 16.37 11.51 -1.22
C VAL A 45 16.67 12.74 -0.36
N LYS A 46 16.17 12.77 0.86
CA LYS A 46 16.39 13.88 1.79
C LYS A 46 17.86 14.12 2.08
N ASP A 47 18.62 13.07 2.25
CA ASP A 47 20.05 13.15 2.60
C ASP A 47 20.94 13.52 1.41
N HIS A 48 20.51 13.20 0.18
CA HIS A 48 21.41 13.24 -0.99
C HIS A 48 20.95 14.15 -2.14
N ILE A 49 19.66 14.56 -2.17
CA ILE A 49 19.10 15.21 -3.36
C ILE A 49 19.79 16.54 -3.69
N SER A 50 20.41 17.20 -2.73
CA SER A 50 21.17 18.42 -2.94
C SER A 50 22.36 18.23 -3.89
N PHE A 51 22.97 17.04 -3.93
CA PHE A 51 24.03 16.70 -4.89
C PHE A 51 23.54 16.69 -6.34
N TYR A 52 22.23 16.53 -6.54
CA TYR A 52 21.58 16.51 -7.84
C TYR A 52 20.87 17.85 -8.16
N GLY A 53 21.07 18.88 -7.32
CA GLY A 53 20.45 20.19 -7.50
C GLY A 53 19.02 20.30 -6.95
N GLY A 54 18.53 19.28 -6.21
CA GLY A 54 17.25 19.30 -5.55
C GLY A 54 17.31 19.96 -4.16
N ASP A 55 16.14 20.29 -3.63
CA ASP A 55 15.95 20.86 -2.29
C ASP A 55 15.36 19.78 -1.35
N PRO A 56 16.12 19.35 -0.32
CA PRO A 56 15.67 18.34 0.62
C PRO A 56 14.47 18.79 1.49
N GLU A 57 14.24 20.10 1.61
CA GLU A 57 13.09 20.64 2.33
C GLU A 57 11.87 20.85 1.40
N ASN A 58 11.98 20.46 0.12
CA ASN A 58 10.94 20.64 -0.87
C ASN A 58 10.58 19.35 -1.61
N ILE A 59 10.46 18.25 -0.88
CA ILE A 59 10.13 16.92 -1.41
C ILE A 59 8.62 16.80 -1.59
N THR A 60 8.19 16.42 -2.79
CA THR A 60 6.83 16.01 -3.10
C THR A 60 6.80 14.50 -3.35
N TYR A 61 6.11 13.75 -2.51
CA TYR A 61 5.89 12.32 -2.67
C TYR A 61 4.57 12.08 -3.38
N PHE A 62 4.58 11.31 -4.46
CA PHE A 62 3.36 11.12 -5.25
C PHE A 62 3.26 9.72 -5.83
N GLY A 63 2.02 9.30 -6.09
CA GLY A 63 1.73 8.01 -6.67
C GLY A 63 0.33 7.91 -7.23
N GLU A 64 0.14 6.93 -8.10
CA GLU A 64 -1.13 6.56 -8.70
C GLU A 64 -1.60 5.22 -8.14
N SER A 65 -2.92 5.04 -7.98
CA SER A 65 -3.55 3.81 -7.51
C SER A 65 -2.95 3.35 -6.17
N ALA A 66 -2.35 2.17 -6.10
CA ALA A 66 -1.65 1.67 -4.90
C ALA A 66 -0.58 2.64 -4.40
N GLY A 67 0.19 3.27 -5.30
CA GLY A 67 1.16 4.30 -4.94
C GLY A 67 0.52 5.52 -4.29
N GLY A 68 -0.67 5.93 -4.75
CA GLY A 68 -1.45 6.99 -4.11
C GLY A 68 -1.91 6.58 -2.70
N ALA A 69 -2.34 5.33 -2.51
CA ALA A 69 -2.67 4.80 -1.19
C ALA A 69 -1.45 4.81 -0.26
N HIS A 70 -0.25 4.48 -0.76
CA HIS A 70 0.98 4.53 0.02
C HIS A 70 1.34 5.95 0.46
N VAL A 71 1.09 6.98 -0.36
CA VAL A 71 1.19 8.39 0.08
C VAL A 71 0.30 8.63 1.30
N SER A 72 -0.93 8.13 1.28
CA SER A 72 -1.88 8.26 2.40
C SER A 72 -1.38 7.55 3.66
N TYR A 73 -0.83 6.35 3.53
CA TYR A 73 -0.28 5.59 4.66
C TYR A 73 0.90 6.32 5.31
N LEU A 74 1.86 6.79 4.51
CA LEU A 74 3.01 7.52 5.07
C LEU A 74 2.63 8.91 5.59
N MET A 75 1.60 9.56 5.03
CA MET A 75 1.02 10.77 5.60
C MET A 75 0.44 10.53 7.00
N ALA A 76 -0.25 9.42 7.21
CA ALA A 76 -0.83 9.08 8.51
C ALA A 76 0.15 8.38 9.46
N SER A 77 1.28 7.89 8.96
CA SER A 77 2.30 7.25 9.77
C SER A 77 3.08 8.25 10.62
N PRO A 78 3.24 8.02 11.94
CA PRO A 78 4.15 8.82 12.75
C PRO A 78 5.60 8.70 12.27
N LYS A 79 5.97 7.56 11.66
CA LYS A 79 7.31 7.31 11.10
C LYS A 79 7.54 8.04 9.77
N GLY A 80 6.47 8.44 9.07
CA GLY A 80 6.53 9.25 7.84
C GLY A 80 6.79 10.73 8.06
N ARG A 81 6.75 11.19 9.33
CA ARG A 81 6.89 12.59 9.69
C ARG A 81 8.22 13.19 9.22
N GLY A 82 8.10 14.26 8.44
CA GLY A 82 9.26 15.02 7.96
C GLY A 82 10.02 14.39 6.79
N LEU A 83 9.57 13.24 6.25
CA LEU A 83 10.19 12.64 5.07
C LEU A 83 9.84 13.39 3.77
N PHE A 84 8.65 13.99 3.71
CA PHE A 84 8.20 14.80 2.57
C PHE A 84 7.32 15.95 3.06
N LYS A 85 7.23 17.00 2.26
CA LYS A 85 6.47 18.21 2.56
C LYS A 85 5.13 18.23 1.86
N ARG A 86 5.01 17.58 0.71
CA ARG A 86 3.81 17.55 -0.12
C ARG A 86 3.48 16.14 -0.58
N GLY A 87 2.19 15.88 -0.73
CA GLY A 87 1.68 14.64 -1.29
C GLY A 87 0.81 14.89 -2.52
N ILE A 88 0.89 13.99 -3.52
CA ILE A 88 -0.09 13.94 -4.60
C ILE A 88 -0.63 12.53 -4.69
N ILE A 89 -1.93 12.39 -4.52
CA ILE A 89 -2.66 11.12 -4.56
C ILE A 89 -3.51 11.10 -5.82
N GLN A 90 -3.14 10.23 -6.75
CA GLN A 90 -3.82 10.10 -8.04
C GLN A 90 -4.59 8.78 -8.05
N SER A 91 -5.93 8.85 -7.99
CA SER A 91 -6.79 7.66 -8.04
C SER A 91 -6.41 6.58 -7.01
N GLY A 92 -5.93 7.02 -5.85
CA GLY A 92 -5.37 6.20 -4.80
C GLY A 92 -6.01 6.47 -3.44
N ALA A 93 -7.35 6.54 -3.41
CA ALA A 93 -8.06 6.80 -2.16
C ALA A 93 -7.66 5.81 -1.07
N TYR A 94 -7.61 6.29 0.16
CA TYR A 94 -7.21 5.53 1.36
C TYR A 94 -8.07 4.29 1.65
N ASN A 95 -9.23 4.17 1.05
CA ASN A 95 -10.16 3.05 1.19
C ASN A 95 -10.08 2.05 0.02
N LEU A 96 -9.07 2.14 -0.86
CA LEU A 96 -8.87 1.20 -1.97
C LEU A 96 -8.60 -0.23 -1.52
N PHE A 97 -8.08 -0.41 -0.33
CA PHE A 97 -7.74 -1.73 0.20
C PHE A 97 -8.47 -1.98 1.52
N ASP A 98 -8.99 -3.18 1.68
CA ASP A 98 -9.50 -3.64 2.96
C ASP A 98 -8.40 -3.58 4.02
N TRP A 99 -8.74 -2.98 5.17
CA TRP A 99 -7.81 -2.88 6.28
C TRP A 99 -7.56 -4.25 6.89
N THR A 100 -6.33 -4.72 6.74
CA THR A 100 -5.93 -6.00 7.32
C THR A 100 -5.31 -5.76 8.68
N SER A 101 -5.84 -6.40 9.71
CA SER A 101 -5.22 -6.38 11.04
C SER A 101 -3.93 -7.21 11.04
N LYS A 102 -3.03 -6.91 11.98
CA LYS A 102 -1.81 -7.69 12.19
C LYS A 102 -2.10 -9.20 12.32
N ASN A 103 -3.09 -9.57 13.14
CA ASN A 103 -3.47 -10.97 13.34
C ASN A 103 -3.91 -11.64 12.04
N LYS A 104 -4.70 -10.95 11.22
CA LYS A 104 -5.13 -11.48 9.92
C LYS A 104 -3.97 -11.65 8.96
N SER A 105 -3.02 -10.75 8.97
CA SER A 105 -1.79 -10.87 8.17
C SER A 105 -0.90 -12.02 8.65
N GLU A 106 -0.84 -12.29 9.96
CA GLU A 106 -0.14 -13.45 10.54
C GLU A 106 -0.80 -14.78 10.14
N GLU A 107 -2.14 -14.85 10.16
CA GLU A 107 -2.89 -16.00 9.66
C GLU A 107 -2.59 -16.27 8.18
N LEU A 108 -2.54 -15.22 7.38
CA LEU A 108 -2.22 -15.32 5.96
C LEU A 108 -0.78 -15.81 5.73
N GLY A 109 0.18 -15.31 6.50
CA GLY A 109 1.56 -15.78 6.44
C GLY A 109 1.71 -17.26 6.83
N THR A 110 0.98 -17.68 7.87
CA THR A 110 0.93 -19.10 8.28
C THR A 110 0.28 -19.98 7.20
N THR A 111 -0.74 -19.47 6.54
CA THR A 111 -1.39 -20.15 5.41
C THR A 111 -0.42 -20.32 4.24
N ALA A 112 0.33 -19.28 3.89
CA ALA A 112 1.36 -19.37 2.85
C ALA A 112 2.46 -20.36 3.20
N GLN A 113 2.93 -20.37 4.45
CA GLN A 113 3.89 -21.36 4.95
C GLN A 113 3.37 -22.79 4.81
N THR A 114 2.12 -23.02 5.18
CA THR A 114 1.46 -24.33 5.07
C THR A 114 1.35 -24.78 3.61
N LEU A 115 0.95 -23.86 2.72
CA LEU A 115 0.84 -24.13 1.29
C LEU A 115 2.19 -24.50 0.66
N LEU A 116 3.26 -23.90 1.14
CA LEU A 116 4.64 -24.20 0.72
C LEU A 116 5.19 -25.51 1.32
N GLY A 117 4.48 -26.14 2.25
CA GLY A 117 4.86 -27.40 2.87
C GLY A 117 6.10 -27.30 3.77
N VAL A 118 6.41 -26.12 4.30
CA VAL A 118 7.59 -25.89 5.15
C VAL A 118 7.21 -25.72 6.62
N GLN A 119 8.13 -26.13 7.51
CA GLN A 119 7.84 -26.23 8.94
C GLN A 119 8.04 -24.93 9.72
N ASN A 120 8.82 -23.99 9.19
CA ASN A 120 9.15 -22.74 9.84
C ASN A 120 9.55 -21.67 8.81
N LEU A 121 9.58 -20.41 9.28
CA LEU A 121 9.93 -19.27 8.45
C LEU A 121 11.36 -19.34 7.89
N GLN A 122 12.31 -19.88 8.65
CA GLN A 122 13.70 -19.99 8.17
C GLN A 122 13.79 -20.90 6.94
N THR A 123 13.04 -22.01 6.94
CA THR A 123 12.97 -22.90 5.77
C THR A 123 12.27 -22.22 4.60
N MET A 124 11.19 -21.45 4.87
CA MET A 124 10.51 -20.67 3.85
C MET A 124 11.44 -19.64 3.19
N LYS A 125 12.24 -18.91 3.97
CA LYS A 125 13.21 -17.91 3.47
C LYS A 125 14.28 -18.51 2.54
N ASN A 126 14.54 -19.81 2.64
CA ASN A 126 15.53 -20.51 1.81
C ASN A 126 14.94 -21.05 0.50
N LEU A 127 13.64 -20.92 0.28
CA LEU A 127 13.01 -21.31 -0.97
C LEU A 127 13.34 -20.33 -2.11
N PRO A 128 13.35 -20.78 -3.37
CA PRO A 128 13.42 -19.88 -4.51
C PRO A 128 12.28 -18.87 -4.49
N ALA A 129 12.57 -17.63 -4.87
CA ALA A 129 11.59 -16.55 -4.89
C ALA A 129 10.35 -16.88 -5.75
N GLU A 130 10.55 -17.56 -6.87
CA GLU A 130 9.47 -18.00 -7.77
C GLU A 130 8.52 -18.98 -7.09
N THR A 131 9.03 -19.84 -6.22
CA THR A 131 8.21 -20.79 -5.45
C THR A 131 7.32 -20.04 -4.46
N ILE A 132 7.88 -19.06 -3.75
CA ILE A 132 7.15 -18.22 -2.80
C ILE A 132 6.09 -17.38 -3.54
N LEU A 133 6.45 -16.79 -4.68
CA LEU A 133 5.54 -16.00 -5.49
C LEU A 133 4.37 -16.84 -6.03
N SER A 134 4.64 -18.07 -6.44
CA SER A 134 3.61 -19.01 -6.91
C SER A 134 2.60 -19.35 -5.81
N ALA A 135 3.06 -19.52 -4.57
CA ALA A 135 2.17 -19.72 -3.42
C ALA A 135 1.28 -18.47 -3.19
N SER A 136 1.84 -17.26 -3.26
CA SER A 136 1.05 -16.03 -3.18
C SER A 136 0.01 -15.93 -4.28
N ALA A 137 0.37 -16.27 -5.53
CA ALA A 137 -0.56 -16.30 -6.66
C ALA A 137 -1.72 -17.28 -6.44
N SER A 138 -1.44 -18.46 -5.88
CA SER A 138 -2.46 -19.47 -5.56
C SER A 138 -3.44 -18.97 -4.47
N LEU A 139 -3.05 -18.01 -3.66
CA LEU A 139 -3.90 -17.35 -2.66
C LEU A 139 -4.63 -16.11 -3.21
N GLY A 140 -4.44 -15.75 -4.48
CA GLY A 140 -5.05 -14.56 -5.09
C GLY A 140 -4.33 -13.26 -4.76
N HIS A 141 -3.04 -13.31 -4.44
CA HIS A 141 -2.19 -12.15 -4.09
C HIS A 141 -2.74 -11.27 -2.95
N PRO A 142 -3.09 -11.84 -1.80
CA PRO A 142 -3.79 -11.12 -0.74
C PRO A 142 -2.86 -10.27 0.15
N PHE A 143 -1.55 -10.21 -0.16
CA PHE A 143 -0.54 -9.54 0.66
C PHE A 143 -0.49 -8.04 0.36
N GLY A 144 -0.90 -7.24 1.32
CA GLY A 144 -0.91 -5.79 1.29
C GLY A 144 -0.60 -5.19 2.66
N PRO A 145 -0.62 -3.85 2.78
CA PRO A 145 -0.38 -3.16 4.04
C PRO A 145 -1.30 -3.65 5.16
N ASN A 146 -0.78 -3.69 6.38
CA ASN A 146 -1.51 -4.11 7.56
C ASN A 146 -1.40 -3.07 8.69
N ILE A 147 -2.39 -3.07 9.59
CA ILE A 147 -2.36 -2.26 10.81
C ILE A 147 -1.46 -2.96 11.82
N ASP A 148 -0.22 -2.51 11.92
CA ASP A 148 0.81 -3.08 12.81
C ASP A 148 0.89 -2.41 14.18
N GLY A 149 0.25 -1.25 14.35
CA GLY A 149 0.26 -0.45 15.57
C GLY A 149 1.44 0.52 15.70
N GLU A 150 2.37 0.51 14.75
CA GLU A 150 3.57 1.37 14.75
C GLU A 150 3.71 2.21 13.47
N LEU A 151 3.91 1.57 12.32
CA LEU A 151 4.01 2.26 11.04
C LEU A 151 2.62 2.67 10.58
N ILE A 152 1.64 1.77 10.68
CA ILE A 152 0.22 2.05 10.50
C ILE A 152 -0.48 1.82 11.85
N PRO A 153 -0.64 2.88 12.69
CA PRO A 153 -1.13 2.72 14.07
C PRO A 153 -2.58 2.26 14.14
N ASN A 154 -3.40 2.65 13.17
CA ASN A 154 -4.82 2.34 13.10
C ASN A 154 -5.32 2.42 11.65
N ASN A 155 -6.59 2.12 11.42
CA ASN A 155 -7.15 2.36 10.09
C ASN A 155 -7.11 3.85 9.75
N LEU A 156 -6.90 4.14 8.47
CA LEU A 156 -6.63 5.51 8.04
C LEU A 156 -7.83 6.44 8.21
N THR A 157 -9.05 5.93 8.06
CA THR A 157 -10.27 6.71 8.28
C THR A 157 -10.29 7.27 9.69
N GLN A 158 -10.04 6.42 10.68
CA GLN A 158 -9.99 6.82 12.08
C GLN A 158 -8.86 7.83 12.34
N LEU A 159 -7.66 7.58 11.80
CA LEU A 159 -6.53 8.51 11.96
C LEU A 159 -6.83 9.89 11.38
N LEU A 160 -7.53 9.94 10.23
CA LEU A 160 -7.93 11.20 9.60
C LEU A 160 -9.03 11.92 10.41
N GLU A 161 -10.04 11.20 10.90
CA GLU A 161 -11.11 11.74 11.74
C GLU A 161 -10.57 12.30 13.07
N GLU A 162 -9.59 11.65 13.65
CA GLU A 162 -8.91 12.09 14.88
C GLU A 162 -7.89 13.22 14.65
N GLY A 163 -7.59 13.57 13.39
CA GLY A 163 -6.52 14.53 13.06
C GLY A 163 -5.11 13.98 13.32
N SER A 164 -4.96 12.67 13.43
CA SER A 164 -3.71 11.98 13.73
C SER A 164 -2.92 11.71 12.44
N PHE A 165 -2.49 12.76 11.75
CA PHE A 165 -1.69 12.67 10.53
C PHE A 165 -0.66 13.79 10.45
N ASN A 166 0.33 13.62 9.58
CA ASN A 166 1.36 14.62 9.33
C ASN A 166 0.77 15.77 8.50
N ASN A 167 0.99 17.01 8.95
CA ASN A 167 0.53 18.19 8.22
C ASN A 167 1.40 18.41 6.99
N ILE A 168 0.86 18.08 5.82
CA ILE A 168 1.49 18.26 4.49
C ILE A 168 0.54 18.99 3.55
N ASP A 169 1.07 19.64 2.53
CA ASP A 169 0.25 20.14 1.44
C ASP A 169 -0.17 18.97 0.55
N LEU A 170 -1.46 18.85 0.24
CA LEU A 170 -1.99 17.68 -0.45
C LEU A 170 -2.77 18.07 -1.72
N ILE A 171 -2.47 17.35 -2.80
CA ILE A 171 -3.34 17.29 -3.99
C ILE A 171 -3.89 15.86 -4.05
N ILE A 172 -5.21 15.75 -4.10
CA ILE A 172 -5.90 14.46 -4.24
C ILE A 172 -6.94 14.56 -5.35
N GLY A 173 -7.03 13.54 -6.18
CA GLY A 173 -8.00 13.49 -7.25
C GLY A 173 -8.19 12.13 -7.85
N SER A 174 -9.28 12.01 -8.58
CA SER A 174 -9.64 10.82 -9.35
C SER A 174 -10.17 11.23 -10.72
N ASN A 175 -10.13 10.30 -11.67
CA ASN A 175 -10.66 10.52 -13.00
C ASN A 175 -12.18 10.26 -13.04
N LYS A 176 -12.83 10.76 -14.09
CA LYS A 176 -14.27 10.55 -14.26
C LYS A 176 -14.65 9.08 -14.48
N ASN A 177 -13.77 8.32 -15.12
CA ASN A 177 -14.03 6.93 -15.55
C ASN A 177 -12.93 6.00 -15.02
N GLU A 178 -12.77 5.92 -13.72
CA GLU A 178 -11.67 5.15 -13.05
C GLU A 178 -11.68 3.67 -13.41
N ASP A 179 -12.82 3.03 -13.30
CA ASP A 179 -12.92 1.58 -13.47
C ASP A 179 -13.24 1.14 -14.89
N TYR A 180 -13.26 2.06 -15.86
CA TYR A 180 -13.66 1.77 -17.22
C TYR A 180 -12.82 0.64 -17.86
N MET A 181 -11.54 0.53 -17.51
CA MET A 181 -10.64 -0.52 -18.01
C MET A 181 -10.94 -1.92 -17.44
N TYR A 182 -11.71 -2.01 -16.36
CA TYR A 182 -12.08 -3.26 -15.69
C TYR A 182 -13.49 -3.72 -16.04
N ILE A 183 -14.25 -2.92 -16.79
CA ILE A 183 -15.61 -3.25 -17.20
C ILE A 183 -15.52 -4.16 -18.43
N ASP A 184 -16.10 -5.37 -18.32
CA ASP A 184 -16.27 -6.24 -19.46
C ASP A 184 -17.25 -5.59 -20.47
N GLU A 185 -16.89 -5.57 -21.74
CA GLU A 185 -17.74 -5.02 -22.81
C GLU A 185 -19.11 -5.72 -22.90
N ASN A 186 -19.23 -6.93 -22.33
CA ASN A 186 -20.45 -7.73 -22.30
C ASN A 186 -21.25 -7.59 -21.01
N VAL A 187 -20.95 -6.63 -20.14
CA VAL A 187 -21.70 -6.40 -18.90
C VAL A 187 -23.18 -6.13 -19.21
N THR A 188 -24.04 -6.90 -18.57
CA THR A 188 -25.50 -6.77 -18.66
C THR A 188 -26.07 -6.04 -17.45
N ALA A 189 -27.32 -5.54 -17.56
CA ALA A 189 -28.02 -4.95 -16.42
C ALA A 189 -28.09 -5.91 -15.21
N ASN A 190 -28.32 -7.21 -15.47
CA ASN A 190 -28.34 -8.24 -14.43
C ASN A 190 -26.99 -8.42 -13.70
N ASP A 191 -25.87 -8.13 -14.35
CA ASP A 191 -24.57 -8.18 -13.71
C ASP A 191 -24.33 -6.95 -12.82
N ILE A 192 -24.86 -5.80 -13.24
CA ILE A 192 -24.88 -4.57 -12.41
C ILE A 192 -25.74 -4.81 -11.17
N ASP A 193 -26.93 -5.40 -11.31
CA ASP A 193 -27.80 -5.72 -10.18
C ASP A 193 -27.10 -6.63 -9.16
N LYS A 194 -26.38 -7.66 -9.62
CA LYS A 194 -25.56 -8.52 -8.74
C LYS A 194 -24.43 -7.80 -8.03
N LEU A 195 -23.79 -6.83 -8.69
CA LEU A 195 -22.75 -6.00 -8.07
C LEU A 195 -23.36 -5.09 -7.00
N ILE A 196 -24.51 -4.48 -7.28
CA ILE A 196 -25.24 -3.67 -6.29
C ILE A 196 -25.63 -4.54 -5.09
N GLU A 197 -26.22 -5.71 -5.31
CA GLU A 197 -26.56 -6.64 -4.20
C GLU A 197 -25.36 -7.04 -3.37
N ARG A 198 -24.19 -7.20 -4.00
CA ARG A 198 -22.96 -7.62 -3.34
C ARG A 198 -22.31 -6.50 -2.52
N TYR A 199 -22.21 -5.30 -3.08
CA TYR A 199 -21.43 -4.20 -2.50
C TYR A 199 -22.29 -3.16 -1.79
N TYR A 200 -23.57 -3.07 -2.12
CA TYR A 200 -24.54 -2.09 -1.59
C TYR A 200 -25.89 -2.76 -1.31
N PRO A 201 -25.94 -3.78 -0.44
CA PRO A 201 -27.15 -4.57 -0.21
C PRO A 201 -28.34 -3.73 0.28
N GLU A 202 -28.07 -2.56 0.88
CA GLU A 202 -29.09 -1.60 1.32
C GLU A 202 -29.74 -0.81 0.17
N HIS A 203 -29.18 -0.85 -1.03
CA HIS A 203 -29.69 -0.12 -2.21
C HIS A 203 -30.24 -1.02 -3.31
N LYS A 204 -30.39 -2.32 -3.07
CA LYS A 204 -30.81 -3.28 -4.10
C LYS A 204 -32.22 -3.04 -4.67
N ASP A 205 -33.07 -2.32 -3.93
CA ASP A 205 -34.46 -2.03 -4.29
C ASP A 205 -34.65 -0.58 -4.77
N THR A 206 -33.56 0.17 -4.99
CA THR A 206 -33.58 1.55 -5.51
C THR A 206 -33.11 1.62 -6.95
#